data_69430b0ec378dafbf36e70c244d15f83
#
_entry.id   69430b0ec378dafbf36e70c244d15f83
#
_cell.length_a   1.000
_cell.length_b   1.000
_cell.length_c   1.000
_cell.angle_alpha   90.00
_cell.angle_beta   90.00
_cell.angle_gamma   90.00
#
_symmetry.space_group_name_H-M   'P 1'
#
loop_
_entity.id
_entity.type
_entity.pdbx_description
1 polymer ?
#
loop_
_entity_poly.entity_id
_entity_poly.type
_entity_poly.pdbx_seq_one_letter_code
_entity_poly.pdbx_strand_id
1 'polypeptide(L)'
;PSRGLGDVYKRQQYGYLATRDYYDDFDLTVEFKQEADGNSGVFIRSFVEEGVKVNGWQVEVAPKGHDTGGIYESYGRGWLVQIPDEKENILKEGDWNTMRIKVQGDNVQTWLNGQEMVNLNDEKIGAGKGRIALQIHDGGGIKVLWRNLKLTTL
;
A
#
# COMPACT_ATOMS: atom_id res chain seq x y z
N PRO A 1 -4.24 12.79 -12.78
CA PRO A 1 -4.86 12.60 -11.49
C PRO A 1 -5.42 11.20 -11.32
N SER A 2 -6.60 11.07 -10.76
CA SER A 2 -7.19 9.79 -10.43
C SER A 2 -7.58 8.90 -11.62
N ARG A 3 -7.41 9.38 -12.83
CA ARG A 3 -7.76 8.59 -14.03
C ARG A 3 -6.90 7.35 -14.22
N GLY A 4 -5.71 7.33 -13.66
CA GLY A 4 -4.86 6.15 -13.69
C GLY A 4 -5.32 5.05 -12.76
N LEU A 5 -6.22 5.35 -11.85
CA LEU A 5 -6.81 4.38 -10.96
C LEU A 5 -7.96 3.69 -11.68
N GLY A 6 -7.99 2.37 -11.63
CA GLY A 6 -8.96 1.57 -12.32
C GLY A 6 -10.31 1.50 -11.65
N ASP A 7 -11.03 0.46 -11.95
CA ASP A 7 -12.38 0.29 -11.44
C ASP A 7 -12.40 -0.02 -9.94
N VAL A 8 -13.49 0.39 -9.31
CA VAL A 8 -13.75 0.12 -7.89
C VAL A 8 -14.71 -1.06 -7.79
N TYR A 9 -14.33 -2.06 -7.02
CA TYR A 9 -15.17 -3.22 -6.74
C TYR A 9 -16.09 -2.92 -5.57
N LYS A 10 -17.22 -2.30 -5.83
CA LYS A 10 -18.10 -1.76 -4.79
C LYS A 10 -19.00 -2.76 -4.09
N ARG A 11 -19.18 -3.92 -4.68
CA ARG A 11 -20.14 -4.91 -4.18
C ARG A 11 -19.52 -6.03 -3.41
N GLN A 12 -18.23 -5.98 -3.24
CA GLN A 12 -17.47 -7.02 -2.56
C GLN A 12 -17.32 -6.64 -1.10
N GLN A 13 -17.12 -7.63 -0.25
CA GLN A 13 -16.68 -7.39 1.12
C GLN A 13 -15.33 -6.71 1.14
N TYR A 14 -14.55 -6.96 0.12
CA TYR A 14 -13.24 -6.35 -0.10
C TYR A 14 -13.29 -5.55 -1.39
N GLY A 15 -12.79 -4.35 -1.35
CA GLY A 15 -12.68 -3.51 -2.52
C GLY A 15 -11.26 -3.02 -2.72
N TYR A 16 -10.90 -2.85 -3.98
CA TYR A 16 -9.60 -2.32 -4.38
C TYR A 16 -9.79 -1.29 -5.47
N LEU A 17 -9.01 -0.22 -5.39
CA LEU A 17 -8.90 0.75 -6.46
C LEU A 17 -7.53 0.54 -7.10
N ALA A 18 -7.50 0.03 -8.31
CA ALA A 18 -6.27 -0.36 -8.98
C ALA A 18 -5.99 0.49 -10.21
N THR A 19 -4.72 0.71 -10.51
CA THR A 19 -4.31 1.36 -11.75
C THR A 19 -4.64 0.47 -12.94
N ARG A 20 -4.92 1.08 -14.09
CA ARG A 20 -5.12 0.34 -15.34
C ARG A 20 -3.80 -0.17 -15.88
N ASP A 21 -2.76 0.64 -15.76
CA ASP A 21 -1.45 0.31 -16.28
C ASP A 21 -0.61 -0.44 -15.25
N TYR A 22 0.38 -1.14 -15.75
CA TYR A 22 1.40 -1.78 -14.95
C TYR A 22 2.53 -0.78 -14.70
N TYR A 23 3.09 -0.83 -13.50
CA TYR A 23 4.20 0.04 -13.11
C TYR A 23 5.32 -0.80 -12.52
N ASP A 24 6.49 -0.78 -13.17
CA ASP A 24 7.67 -1.50 -12.68
C ASP A 24 8.41 -0.65 -11.65
N ASP A 25 9.07 0.41 -12.11
CA ASP A 25 9.80 1.33 -11.25
C ASP A 25 9.04 2.64 -11.12
N PHE A 26 8.85 3.08 -9.90
CA PHE A 26 8.04 4.28 -9.65
C PHE A 26 8.32 4.90 -8.29
N ASP A 27 7.91 6.15 -8.15
CA ASP A 27 7.90 6.89 -6.89
C ASP A 27 6.46 7.38 -6.68
N LEU A 28 5.81 6.86 -5.66
CA LEU A 28 4.43 7.16 -5.34
C LEU A 28 4.36 7.90 -4.01
N THR A 29 3.60 8.98 -3.99
CA THR A 29 3.21 9.66 -2.75
C THR A 29 1.69 9.68 -2.67
N VAL A 30 1.14 9.31 -1.55
CA VAL A 30 -0.29 9.32 -1.30
C VAL A 30 -0.56 9.73 0.14
N GLU A 31 -1.63 10.47 0.36
CA GLU A 31 -2.09 10.78 1.71
C GLU A 31 -3.24 9.87 2.09
N PHE A 32 -3.24 9.46 3.35
CA PHE A 32 -4.31 8.63 3.89
C PHE A 32 -4.74 9.12 5.25
N LYS A 33 -6.00 8.86 5.57
CA LYS A 33 -6.57 9.13 6.88
C LYS A 33 -7.35 7.91 7.33
N GLN A 34 -6.95 7.35 8.43
CA GLN A 34 -7.60 6.17 8.99
C GLN A 34 -8.63 6.59 10.03
N GLU A 35 -9.88 6.22 9.80
CA GLU A 35 -10.99 6.63 10.66
C GLU A 35 -11.61 5.49 11.45
N ALA A 36 -11.15 4.26 11.26
CA ALA A 36 -11.61 3.10 11.99
C ALA A 36 -10.47 2.10 12.17
N ASP A 37 -10.64 1.19 13.10
CA ASP A 37 -9.68 0.09 13.28
C ASP A 37 -9.76 -0.83 12.07
N GLY A 38 -8.66 -1.46 11.77
CA GLY A 38 -8.56 -2.38 10.65
C GLY A 38 -7.46 -2.01 9.67
N ASN A 39 -7.07 -2.98 8.89
CA ASN A 39 -5.92 -2.85 8.01
C ASN A 39 -6.32 -2.45 6.61
N SER A 40 -5.51 -1.62 6.02
CA SER A 40 -5.56 -1.28 4.61
C SER A 40 -4.15 -1.34 4.05
N GLY A 41 -3.95 -0.82 2.85
CA GLY A 41 -2.60 -0.76 2.31
C GLY A 41 -2.55 -0.36 0.86
N VAL A 42 -1.31 -0.19 0.41
CA VAL A 42 -0.99 0.08 -0.98
C VAL A 42 -0.28 -1.14 -1.53
N PHE A 43 -0.90 -1.79 -2.50
CA PHE A 43 -0.27 -2.92 -3.20
C PHE A 43 0.61 -2.41 -4.32
N ILE A 44 1.77 -3.02 -4.46
CA ILE A 44 2.72 -2.73 -5.53
C ILE A 44 3.01 -4.00 -6.32
N ARG A 45 3.29 -3.85 -7.61
CA ARG A 45 3.55 -4.96 -8.54
C ARG A 45 2.54 -6.08 -8.37
N SER A 46 1.28 -5.70 -8.26
CA SER A 46 0.20 -6.59 -7.91
C SER A 46 -0.68 -6.94 -9.09
N PHE A 47 -1.43 -8.02 -8.94
CA PHE A 47 -2.47 -8.37 -9.89
C PHE A 47 -3.69 -8.91 -9.14
N VAL A 48 -4.85 -8.66 -9.71
CA VAL A 48 -6.12 -9.10 -9.14
C VAL A 48 -6.53 -10.40 -9.80
N GLU A 49 -6.73 -11.42 -8.99
CA GLU A 49 -7.26 -12.70 -9.44
C GLU A 49 -8.71 -12.83 -9.01
N GLU A 50 -9.55 -13.34 -9.91
CA GLU A 50 -10.92 -13.68 -9.62
C GLU A 50 -11.69 -12.62 -8.84
N GLY A 51 -11.55 -11.38 -9.27
CA GLY A 51 -12.35 -10.26 -8.79
C GLY A 51 -11.83 -9.60 -7.53
N VAL A 52 -11.42 -10.34 -6.50
CA VAL A 52 -11.11 -9.74 -5.19
C VAL A 52 -9.80 -10.19 -4.58
N LYS A 53 -9.17 -11.21 -5.13
CA LYS A 53 -7.90 -11.67 -4.61
C LYS A 53 -6.76 -10.88 -5.25
N VAL A 54 -6.04 -10.11 -4.43
CA VAL A 54 -4.89 -9.35 -4.89
C VAL A 54 -3.62 -10.04 -4.45
N ASN A 55 -2.81 -10.44 -5.42
CA ASN A 55 -1.47 -10.95 -5.19
C ASN A 55 -0.47 -9.82 -5.37
N GLY A 56 0.64 -9.91 -4.69
CA GLY A 56 1.70 -8.93 -4.73
C GLY A 56 2.12 -8.52 -3.34
N TRP A 57 2.72 -7.37 -3.25
CA TRP A 57 3.28 -6.88 -1.99
C TRP A 57 2.49 -5.68 -1.52
N GLN A 58 2.11 -5.71 -0.25
CA GLN A 58 1.34 -4.66 0.37
C GLN A 58 2.24 -3.83 1.28
N VAL A 59 2.24 -2.53 1.05
CA VAL A 59 2.74 -1.56 2.02
C VAL A 59 1.59 -1.30 2.98
N GLU A 60 1.77 -1.68 4.22
CA GLU A 60 0.70 -1.69 5.21
C GLU A 60 0.26 -0.29 5.62
N VAL A 61 -1.04 -0.13 5.80
CA VAL A 61 -1.66 1.03 6.44
C VAL A 61 -2.61 0.49 7.51
N ALA A 62 -2.31 0.77 8.75
CA ALA A 62 -3.00 0.19 9.89
C ALA A 62 -2.95 1.12 11.09
N PRO A 63 -3.72 0.88 12.14
CA PRO A 63 -3.56 1.61 13.40
C PRO A 63 -2.16 1.48 13.97
N LYS A 64 -1.79 2.39 14.85
CA LYS A 64 -0.48 2.37 15.50
C LYS A 64 -0.22 1.01 16.17
N GLY A 65 0.98 0.49 15.99
CA GLY A 65 1.37 -0.82 16.52
C GLY A 65 1.07 -1.98 15.58
N HIS A 66 0.62 -1.70 14.37
CA HIS A 66 0.24 -2.72 13.39
C HIS A 66 1.00 -2.60 12.07
N ASP A 67 2.23 -2.07 12.14
CA ASP A 67 3.20 -2.13 11.05
C ASP A 67 2.96 -1.21 9.86
N THR A 68 2.40 -0.01 10.06
CA THR A 68 2.24 0.95 8.97
C THR A 68 3.59 1.28 8.31
N GLY A 69 3.65 1.11 7.01
CA GLY A 69 4.87 1.24 6.21
C GLY A 69 5.62 -0.08 6.01
N GLY A 70 5.28 -1.12 6.75
CA GLY A 70 5.84 -2.45 6.58
C GLY A 70 5.41 -3.12 5.29
N ILE A 71 6.03 -4.24 4.96
CA ILE A 71 5.77 -4.94 3.69
C ILE A 71 5.32 -6.37 3.95
N TYR A 72 4.15 -6.69 3.42
CA TYR A 72 3.54 -7.99 3.50
C TYR A 72 3.35 -8.60 2.11
N GLU A 73 3.81 -9.84 1.93
CA GLU A 73 3.59 -10.56 0.67
C GLU A 73 2.27 -11.32 0.75
N SER A 74 1.30 -10.84 -0.01
CA SER A 74 -0.04 -11.39 -0.02
C SER A 74 -0.08 -12.76 -0.70
N TYR A 75 -0.66 -13.75 -0.03
CA TYR A 75 -0.73 -15.14 -0.50
C TYR A 75 0.64 -15.75 -0.80
N GLY A 76 1.65 -15.33 -0.10
CA GLY A 76 3.01 -15.80 -0.28
C GLY A 76 3.74 -15.95 1.06
N ARG A 77 4.88 -15.28 1.18
CA ARG A 77 5.75 -15.42 2.35
C ARG A 77 5.25 -14.70 3.60
N GLY A 78 4.18 -13.89 3.50
CA GLY A 78 3.69 -13.11 4.63
C GLY A 78 4.55 -11.87 4.89
N TRP A 79 4.78 -11.55 6.16
CA TRP A 79 5.57 -10.38 6.53
C TRP A 79 7.02 -10.49 6.08
N LEU A 80 7.44 -9.55 5.26
CA LEU A 80 8.84 -9.40 4.87
C LEU A 80 9.54 -8.41 5.79
N VAL A 81 8.87 -7.33 6.16
CA VAL A 81 9.38 -6.34 7.10
C VAL A 81 8.24 -5.85 7.97
N GLN A 82 8.40 -6.02 9.28
CA GLN A 82 7.51 -5.42 10.28
C GLN A 82 8.18 -4.18 10.86
N ILE A 83 7.39 -3.27 11.40
CA ILE A 83 7.86 -1.97 11.87
C ILE A 83 7.94 -1.99 13.40
N PRO A 84 9.09 -1.62 14.00
CA PRO A 84 9.16 -1.43 15.43
C PRO A 84 8.15 -0.38 15.89
N ASP A 85 7.47 -0.64 16.99
CA ASP A 85 6.39 0.22 17.49
C ASP A 85 6.81 1.68 17.64
N GLU A 86 8.02 1.92 18.11
CA GLU A 86 8.52 3.29 18.29
C GLU A 86 8.66 4.07 16.99
N LYS A 87 8.85 3.41 15.86
CA LYS A 87 8.86 4.09 14.56
C LYS A 87 7.47 4.57 14.16
N GLU A 88 6.43 3.94 14.66
CA GLU A 88 5.06 4.33 14.35
C GLU A 88 4.55 5.50 15.19
N ASN A 89 5.37 6.05 16.09
CA ASN A 89 4.97 7.19 16.91
C ASN A 89 4.67 8.45 16.08
N ILE A 90 5.17 8.52 14.86
CA ILE A 90 4.87 9.63 13.94
C ILE A 90 3.53 9.48 13.23
N LEU A 91 2.88 8.33 13.34
CA LEU A 91 1.56 8.11 12.76
C LEU A 91 0.54 8.99 13.46
N LYS A 92 -0.20 9.76 12.69
CA LYS A 92 -1.26 10.65 13.18
C LYS A 92 -2.59 9.92 13.09
N GLU A 93 -3.07 9.42 14.20
CA GLU A 93 -4.34 8.71 14.21
C GLU A 93 -5.50 9.67 13.98
N GLY A 94 -6.43 9.29 13.11
CA GLY A 94 -7.59 10.11 12.80
C GLY A 94 -7.28 11.38 12.02
N ASP A 95 -6.08 11.51 11.48
CA ASP A 95 -5.66 12.66 10.70
C ASP A 95 -4.96 12.20 9.42
N TRP A 96 -4.62 13.14 8.57
CA TRP A 96 -3.94 12.86 7.31
C TRP A 96 -2.46 12.57 7.52
N ASN A 97 -2.02 11.47 6.91
CA ASN A 97 -0.63 11.03 6.90
C ASN A 97 -0.15 10.94 5.46
N THR A 98 1.14 11.11 5.25
CA THR A 98 1.77 10.96 3.95
C THR A 98 2.56 9.66 3.91
N MET A 99 2.24 8.80 2.95
CA MET A 99 3.02 7.62 2.63
C MET A 99 3.75 7.86 1.31
N ARG A 100 5.05 7.63 1.30
CA ARG A 100 5.84 7.59 0.07
C ARG A 100 6.39 6.19 -0.13
N ILE A 101 6.28 5.70 -1.35
CA ILE A 101 6.76 4.37 -1.73
C ILE A 101 7.59 4.52 -3.00
N LYS A 102 8.85 4.13 -2.93
CA LYS A 102 9.74 4.13 -4.09
C LYS A 102 10.13 2.70 -4.39
N VAL A 103 9.86 2.26 -5.60
CA VAL A 103 10.20 0.93 -6.09
C VAL A 103 11.13 1.07 -7.28
N GLN A 104 12.31 0.49 -7.18
CA GLN A 104 13.29 0.55 -8.25
C GLN A 104 14.09 -0.77 -8.29
N GLY A 105 13.88 -1.55 -9.34
CA GLY A 105 14.45 -2.89 -9.42
C GLY A 105 14.01 -3.74 -8.23
N ASP A 106 14.96 -4.28 -7.51
CA ASP A 106 14.73 -5.10 -6.32
C ASP A 106 14.45 -4.27 -5.06
N ASN A 107 14.65 -2.97 -5.12
CA ASN A 107 14.62 -2.12 -3.93
C ASN A 107 13.23 -1.52 -3.72
N VAL A 108 12.76 -1.62 -2.49
CA VAL A 108 11.54 -0.95 -2.03
C VAL A 108 11.86 -0.12 -0.80
N GLN A 109 11.56 1.16 -0.87
CA GLN A 109 11.67 2.06 0.26
C GLN A 109 10.31 2.64 0.59
N THR A 110 10.00 2.75 1.87
CA THR A 110 8.77 3.40 2.34
C THR A 110 9.11 4.47 3.37
N TRP A 111 8.35 5.57 3.31
CA TRP A 111 8.44 6.66 4.27
C TRP A 111 7.04 7.00 4.78
N LEU A 112 6.94 7.19 6.08
CA LEU A 112 5.72 7.68 6.73
C LEU A 112 6.00 9.06 7.30
N ASN A 113 5.26 10.05 6.83
CA ASN A 113 5.43 11.45 7.25
C ASN A 113 6.89 11.92 7.19
N GLY A 114 7.61 11.49 6.15
CA GLY A 114 9.01 11.86 5.92
C GLY A 114 10.04 10.97 6.62
N GLN A 115 9.62 10.07 7.50
CA GLN A 115 10.53 9.14 8.16
C GLN A 115 10.61 7.83 7.39
N GLU A 116 11.82 7.39 7.09
CA GLU A 116 12.01 6.09 6.46
C GLU A 116 11.55 4.96 7.38
N MET A 117 10.67 4.11 6.86
CA MET A 117 10.15 2.95 7.57
C MET A 117 10.84 1.67 7.11
N VAL A 118 11.01 1.52 5.80
CA VAL A 118 11.59 0.32 5.20
C VAL A 118 12.56 0.68 4.08
N ASN A 119 13.63 -0.07 4.01
CA ASN A 119 14.52 -0.11 2.85
C ASN A 119 14.89 -1.58 2.64
N LEU A 120 14.21 -2.21 1.69
CA LEU A 120 14.31 -3.65 1.44
C LEU A 120 14.80 -3.91 0.03
N ASN A 121 15.74 -4.85 -0.08
CA ASN A 121 16.11 -5.43 -1.38
C ASN A 121 15.58 -6.86 -1.42
N ASP A 122 14.80 -7.18 -2.44
CA ASP A 122 14.16 -8.47 -2.57
C ASP A 122 14.03 -8.86 -4.05
N GLU A 123 14.71 -9.93 -4.44
CA GLU A 123 14.75 -10.35 -5.84
C GLU A 123 13.37 -10.76 -6.36
N LYS A 124 12.53 -11.31 -5.51
CA LYS A 124 11.19 -11.72 -5.92
C LYS A 124 10.31 -10.50 -6.22
N ILE A 125 10.43 -9.45 -5.41
CA ILE A 125 9.78 -8.18 -5.72
C ILE A 125 10.34 -7.62 -7.02
N GLY A 126 11.65 -7.66 -7.19
CA GLY A 126 12.31 -7.16 -8.40
C GLY A 126 11.86 -7.86 -9.67
N ALA A 127 11.57 -9.14 -9.59
CA ALA A 127 11.05 -9.92 -10.71
C ALA A 127 9.54 -9.73 -10.92
N GLY A 128 8.85 -9.12 -9.98
CA GLY A 128 7.40 -8.91 -10.05
C GLY A 128 7.03 -7.83 -11.04
N LYS A 129 5.84 -7.95 -11.59
CA LYS A 129 5.24 -6.96 -12.48
C LYS A 129 3.77 -6.87 -12.18
N GLY A 130 3.24 -5.66 -12.21
CA GLY A 130 1.83 -5.52 -11.92
C GLY A 130 1.39 -4.08 -11.72
N ARG A 131 0.28 -3.97 -11.05
CA ARG A 131 -0.43 -2.71 -10.84
C ARG A 131 -0.17 -2.18 -9.43
N ILE A 132 -0.53 -0.92 -9.25
CA ILE A 132 -0.66 -0.32 -7.94
C ILE A 132 -2.13 -0.38 -7.58
N ALA A 133 -2.45 -0.81 -6.35
CA ALA A 133 -3.83 -0.87 -5.89
C ALA A 133 -3.92 -0.36 -4.46
N LEU A 134 -4.98 0.40 -4.19
CA LEU A 134 -5.34 0.82 -2.84
C LEU A 134 -6.41 -0.13 -2.32
N GLN A 135 -6.23 -0.61 -1.12
CA GLN A 135 -7.25 -1.40 -0.47
C GLN A 135 -8.32 -0.49 0.13
N ILE A 136 -9.54 -0.64 -0.34
CA ILE A 136 -10.69 0.10 0.13
C ILE A 136 -11.72 -0.89 0.63
N HIS A 137 -11.45 -1.49 1.75
CA HIS A 137 -12.29 -2.51 2.32
C HIS A 137 -13.46 -1.88 3.08
N ASP A 138 -14.64 -2.44 2.95
CA ASP A 138 -15.85 -1.96 3.61
C ASP A 138 -16.46 -2.99 4.57
N GLY A 139 -15.76 -4.04 4.84
CA GLY A 139 -16.27 -5.19 5.62
C GLY A 139 -16.42 -4.93 7.11
N GLY A 140 -16.84 -3.78 7.50
CA GLY A 140 -17.29 -3.52 8.86
C GLY A 140 -16.20 -3.14 9.86
N GLY A 141 -15.05 -2.73 9.46
CA GLY A 141 -13.99 -2.35 10.39
C GLY A 141 -12.90 -1.49 9.79
N ILE A 142 -12.89 -1.40 8.48
CA ILE A 142 -11.87 -0.61 7.79
C ILE A 142 -12.51 0.63 7.21
N LYS A 143 -11.93 1.77 7.52
CA LYS A 143 -12.30 3.01 6.89
C LYS A 143 -11.06 3.86 6.72
N VAL A 144 -10.55 3.89 5.50
CA VAL A 144 -9.37 4.69 5.14
C VAL A 144 -9.76 5.61 4.01
N LEU A 145 -9.50 6.89 4.17
CA LEU A 145 -9.66 7.89 3.13
C LEU A 145 -8.31 8.11 2.45
N TRP A 146 -8.33 8.28 1.15
CA TRP A 146 -7.15 8.48 0.32
C TRP A 146 -7.28 9.77 -0.47
N ARG A 147 -6.17 10.50 -0.61
CA ARG A 147 -6.12 11.71 -1.43
C ARG A 147 -4.72 12.02 -1.91
N ASN A 148 -4.62 12.94 -2.87
CA ASN A 148 -3.34 13.50 -3.35
C ASN A 148 -2.34 12.44 -3.80
N LEU A 149 -2.81 11.48 -4.56
CA LEU A 149 -1.97 10.45 -5.13
C LEU A 149 -1.13 11.06 -6.26
N LYS A 150 0.20 10.97 -6.13
CA LYS A 150 1.16 11.43 -7.13
C LYS A 150 2.08 10.30 -7.49
N LEU A 151 2.13 9.97 -8.77
CA LEU A 151 2.92 8.87 -9.29
C LEU A 151 3.90 9.39 -10.33
N THR A 152 5.17 9.06 -10.14
CA THR A 152 6.24 9.35 -11.09
C THR A 152 6.85 8.01 -11.52
N THR A 153 6.89 7.75 -12.81
CA THR A 153 7.62 6.59 -13.33
C THR A 153 9.11 6.88 -13.35
N LEU A 154 9.89 5.86 -13.04
CA LEU A 154 11.35 5.99 -12.98
C LEU A 154 12.04 5.25 -14.13
#